data_564748661dd1c9386444c822ee41e670
#
_entry.id   564748661dd1c9386444c822ee41e670
#
_cell.length_a   1.000
_cell.length_b   1.000
_cell.length_c   1.000
_cell.angle_alpha   90.00
_cell.angle_beta   90.00
_cell.angle_gamma   90.00
#
_symmetry.space_group_name_H-M   'P 1'
#
loop_
_entity.id
_entity.type
_entity.pdbx_description
1 polymer ?
#
loop_
_entity_poly.entity_id
_entity_poly.type
_entity_poly.pdbx_seq_one_letter_code
_entity_poly.pdbx_strand_id
1 'polypeptide(L)'
;MFKTMKSGILAAAAVIAATGGIASAQDISLDDILRQAREERRQAAQENREREQRFLAERNQQQARLNQVRGQVNAAEAESDRIEAEFRANDDRIRELQTELEAQQGEFGELFGAARSAAADLAAQLDGSVISAEYPGRSAILRKTAEAKTLPSVDELIFIYETHMEEMIGQSKVSKFNATVWNTKGESDTAEVTRIGPFVAFSGGEYYTMKDAENAVPRLTELKKQPNVKDATSNARSVASYSGDGYTAGTIDPTSGQLLDLYVDSPDLQERFNQGGLVGKVIAIVFAVGVVIGLLKLFTLFMTNSAVKGQVRRKSPSRGNPLGRVMMAYESNPNADAETLALKLDDAVLREIPKLERGLNLVKVFAAIAPLLGLLGTVVGMIITFQQITLFGTGDPKIMAGGISQALVTTVLGLIAAIPLLLLHAFASGFSKSVVQTLEEQAAGMIAERAESRS
;
A
#
# COMPACT_ATOMS: atom_id res chain seq x y z
N MET A 1 31.86 -6.94 0.78
CA MET A 1 32.33 -8.26 1.25
C MET A 1 33.65 -8.12 2.02
N PHE A 2 33.66 -7.28 3.09
CA PHE A 2 34.82 -7.02 3.93
C PHE A 2 34.35 -6.70 5.36
N LYS A 3 33.80 -7.71 6.07
CA LYS A 3 33.39 -7.52 7.48
C LYS A 3 33.25 -8.83 8.28
N THR A 4 34.09 -9.83 8.04
CA THR A 4 34.10 -11.05 8.88
C THR A 4 35.51 -11.62 9.05
N MET A 5 36.48 -10.79 9.42
CA MET A 5 37.85 -11.27 9.70
C MET A 5 38.50 -10.53 10.89
N LYS A 6 37.76 -10.37 12.00
CA LYS A 6 38.35 -9.80 13.25
C LYS A 6 37.89 -10.51 14.53
N SER A 7 37.43 -11.75 14.48
CA SER A 7 36.96 -12.46 15.71
C SER A 7 37.72 -13.76 16.02
N GLY A 8 38.83 -14.06 15.36
CA GLY A 8 39.53 -15.34 15.49
C GLY A 8 40.84 -15.35 16.31
N ILE A 9 41.32 -14.22 16.84
CA ILE A 9 42.67 -14.14 17.46
C ILE A 9 42.61 -13.92 18.98
N LEU A 10 41.46 -13.80 19.61
CA LEU A 10 41.37 -13.53 21.08
C LEU A 10 40.84 -14.71 21.91
N ALA A 11 40.72 -15.90 21.39
CA ALA A 11 40.24 -17.09 22.12
C ALA A 11 41.37 -18.10 22.49
N ALA A 12 42.64 -17.86 22.15
CA ALA A 12 43.72 -18.78 22.40
C ALA A 12 44.64 -18.40 23.61
N ALA A 13 44.32 -17.32 24.33
CA ALA A 13 45.16 -16.87 25.45
C ALA A 13 44.52 -17.02 26.85
N ALA A 14 43.39 -17.67 27.01
CA ALA A 14 42.63 -17.72 28.27
C ALA A 14 42.45 -19.14 28.87
N VAL A 15 43.23 -20.15 28.45
CA VAL A 15 43.14 -21.53 29.01
C VAL A 15 44.34 -21.98 29.84
N ILE A 16 45.33 -21.09 30.14
CA ILE A 16 46.53 -21.47 30.94
C ILE A 16 46.49 -20.90 32.37
N ALA A 17 45.39 -20.50 32.92
CA ALA A 17 45.33 -19.96 34.27
C ALA A 17 44.20 -20.48 35.15
N ALA A 18 43.91 -21.76 35.17
CA ALA A 18 42.98 -22.36 36.17
C ALA A 18 43.13 -23.88 36.29
N THR A 19 44.26 -24.42 36.68
CA THR A 19 44.33 -25.69 37.43
C THR A 19 45.57 -25.71 38.32
N GLY A 20 45.56 -24.94 39.39
CA GLY A 20 46.41 -25.17 40.54
C GLY A 20 45.79 -26.27 41.39
N GLY A 21 46.01 -27.52 41.05
CA GLY A 21 45.65 -28.73 41.86
C GLY A 21 46.94 -29.49 42.15
N ILE A 22 47.23 -29.60 43.41
CA ILE A 22 48.29 -30.37 44.03
C ILE A 22 48.30 -31.79 43.42
N ALA A 23 49.29 -32.10 42.60
CA ALA A 23 49.55 -33.47 42.17
C ALA A 23 50.92 -33.88 42.73
N SER A 24 50.89 -34.93 43.49
CA SER A 24 52.00 -35.72 43.98
C SER A 24 53.10 -35.90 42.94
N ALA A 25 54.31 -35.69 43.36
CA ALA A 25 55.53 -35.98 42.59
C ALA A 25 55.51 -37.46 42.18
N GLN A 26 55.10 -37.74 40.93
CA GLN A 26 55.53 -38.94 40.23
C GLN A 26 56.81 -38.58 39.47
N ASP A 27 57.84 -39.39 39.71
CA ASP A 27 59.09 -39.33 38.96
C ASP A 27 58.80 -39.50 37.46
N ILE A 28 58.64 -38.42 36.78
CA ILE A 28 58.54 -38.40 35.30
C ILE A 28 60.02 -38.55 34.83
N SER A 29 60.31 -39.70 34.32
CA SER A 29 61.64 -39.99 33.72
C SER A 29 61.96 -39.01 32.63
N LEU A 30 63.20 -38.55 32.55
CA LEU A 30 63.69 -37.64 31.53
C LEU A 30 63.41 -38.20 30.13
N ASP A 31 63.35 -39.54 29.99
CA ASP A 31 62.98 -40.27 28.78
C ASP A 31 61.51 -40.13 28.38
N ASP A 32 60.61 -39.95 29.36
CA ASP A 32 59.18 -39.72 29.06
C ASP A 32 58.94 -38.30 28.57
N ILE A 33 59.60 -37.30 29.15
CA ILE A 33 59.60 -35.94 28.65
C ILE A 33 60.18 -35.85 27.24
N LEU A 34 61.28 -36.56 26.98
CA LEU A 34 61.86 -36.63 25.65
C LEU A 34 60.99 -37.34 24.65
N ARG A 35 60.26 -38.38 25.06
CA ARG A 35 59.26 -39.05 24.21
C ARG A 35 58.10 -38.10 23.88
N GLN A 36 57.52 -37.44 24.86
CA GLN A 36 56.43 -36.51 24.67
C GLN A 36 56.83 -35.33 23.79
N ALA A 37 58.01 -34.73 24.03
CA ALA A 37 58.52 -33.64 23.20
C ALA A 37 58.79 -34.07 21.74
N ARG A 38 59.21 -35.32 21.52
CA ARG A 38 59.38 -35.89 20.16
C ARG A 38 58.01 -36.14 19.50
N GLU A 39 57.00 -36.55 20.26
CA GLU A 39 55.65 -36.81 19.77
C GLU A 39 54.94 -35.48 19.43
N GLU A 40 55.01 -34.48 20.29
CA GLU A 40 54.52 -33.14 20.02
C GLU A 40 55.18 -32.49 18.78
N ARG A 41 56.52 -32.66 18.70
CA ARG A 41 57.26 -32.19 17.48
C ARG A 41 56.81 -32.91 16.20
N ARG A 42 56.48 -34.20 16.27
CA ARG A 42 55.96 -34.95 15.13
C ARG A 42 54.55 -34.50 14.75
N GLN A 43 53.68 -34.31 15.75
CA GLN A 43 52.32 -33.77 15.55
C GLN A 43 52.36 -32.37 14.97
N ALA A 44 53.16 -31.45 15.54
CA ALA A 44 53.30 -30.10 15.00
C ALA A 44 53.87 -30.08 13.56
N ALA A 45 54.84 -31.00 13.26
CA ALA A 45 55.33 -31.13 11.90
C ALA A 45 54.30 -31.69 10.92
N GLN A 46 53.42 -32.58 11.39
CA GLN A 46 52.33 -33.11 10.57
C GLN A 46 51.26 -32.05 10.34
N GLU A 47 50.83 -31.33 11.37
CA GLU A 47 49.88 -30.23 11.24
C GLU A 47 50.40 -29.11 10.32
N ASN A 48 51.65 -28.75 10.42
CA ASN A 48 52.26 -27.77 9.52
C ASN A 48 52.25 -28.24 8.05
N ARG A 49 52.54 -29.50 7.80
CA ARG A 49 52.47 -30.08 6.42
C ARG A 49 51.02 -30.06 5.91
N GLU A 50 50.04 -30.37 6.76
CA GLU A 50 48.62 -30.34 6.38
C GLU A 50 48.12 -28.91 6.14
N ARG A 51 48.61 -27.93 6.92
CA ARG A 51 48.32 -26.50 6.70
C ARG A 51 48.97 -26.02 5.39
N GLU A 52 50.21 -26.40 5.13
CA GLU A 52 50.90 -26.02 3.91
C GLU A 52 50.21 -26.63 2.67
N GLN A 53 49.83 -27.90 2.77
CA GLN A 53 49.07 -28.55 1.67
C GLN A 53 47.71 -27.90 1.43
N ARG A 54 46.96 -27.56 2.49
CA ARG A 54 45.69 -26.82 2.37
C ARG A 54 45.91 -25.45 1.75
N PHE A 55 46.88 -24.70 2.20
CA PHE A 55 47.21 -23.39 1.66
C PHE A 55 47.61 -23.45 0.18
N LEU A 56 48.41 -24.42 -0.20
CA LEU A 56 48.80 -24.63 -1.59
C LEU A 56 47.57 -25.05 -2.46
N ALA A 57 46.72 -25.91 -1.94
CA ALA A 57 45.49 -26.31 -2.63
C ALA A 57 44.52 -25.10 -2.81
N GLU A 58 44.31 -24.32 -1.79
CA GLU A 58 43.47 -23.10 -1.86
C GLU A 58 44.06 -22.08 -2.84
N ARG A 59 45.35 -21.83 -2.78
CA ARG A 59 46.05 -20.94 -3.72
C ARG A 59 45.89 -21.43 -5.17
N ASN A 60 46.06 -22.71 -5.39
CA ASN A 60 45.92 -23.29 -6.74
C ASN A 60 44.45 -23.22 -7.23
N GLN A 61 43.47 -23.44 -6.33
CA GLN A 61 42.07 -23.26 -6.68
C GLN A 61 41.73 -21.79 -7.00
N GLN A 62 42.25 -20.83 -6.23
CA GLN A 62 42.07 -19.41 -6.53
C GLN A 62 42.72 -19.03 -7.87
N GLN A 63 43.93 -19.55 -8.14
CA GLN A 63 44.58 -19.31 -9.43
C GLN A 63 43.81 -19.94 -10.61
N ALA A 64 43.28 -21.15 -10.42
CA ALA A 64 42.46 -21.80 -11.44
C ALA A 64 41.15 -21.00 -11.70
N ARG A 65 40.49 -20.55 -10.63
CA ARG A 65 39.30 -19.67 -10.76
C ARG A 65 39.61 -18.34 -11.44
N LEU A 66 40.73 -17.73 -11.08
CA LEU A 66 41.18 -16.49 -11.73
C LEU A 66 41.39 -16.69 -13.23
N ASN A 67 42.07 -17.78 -13.61
CA ASN A 67 42.31 -18.10 -15.01
C ASN A 67 41.01 -18.43 -15.76
N GLN A 68 40.06 -19.11 -15.09
CA GLN A 68 38.75 -19.40 -15.65
C GLN A 68 37.97 -18.12 -15.90
N VAL A 69 37.90 -17.21 -14.89
CA VAL A 69 37.19 -15.92 -15.01
C VAL A 69 37.84 -15.04 -16.09
N ARG A 70 39.19 -14.99 -16.14
CA ARG A 70 39.89 -14.29 -17.22
C ARG A 70 39.56 -14.84 -18.59
N GLY A 71 39.51 -16.18 -18.69
CA GLY A 71 39.07 -16.83 -19.94
C GLY A 71 37.64 -16.46 -20.34
N GLN A 72 36.73 -16.41 -19.37
CA GLN A 72 35.34 -15.98 -19.62
C GLN A 72 35.25 -14.51 -20.04
N VAL A 73 35.99 -13.61 -19.37
CA VAL A 73 36.04 -12.18 -19.72
C VAL A 73 36.57 -12.02 -21.15
N ASN A 74 37.71 -12.63 -21.48
CA ASN A 74 38.29 -12.53 -22.83
C ASN A 74 37.35 -13.11 -23.90
N ALA A 75 36.65 -14.20 -23.58
CA ALA A 75 35.66 -14.78 -24.51
C ALA A 75 34.44 -13.84 -24.68
N ALA A 76 33.97 -13.21 -23.60
CA ALA A 76 32.87 -12.25 -23.65
C ALA A 76 33.28 -10.98 -24.40
N GLU A 77 34.50 -10.48 -24.21
CA GLU A 77 35.05 -9.34 -24.95
C GLU A 77 35.15 -9.65 -26.44
N ALA A 78 35.71 -10.82 -26.79
CA ALA A 78 35.82 -11.23 -28.19
C ALA A 78 34.45 -11.41 -28.86
N GLU A 79 33.46 -11.95 -28.12
CA GLU A 79 32.07 -12.04 -28.60
C GLU A 79 31.42 -10.67 -28.75
N SER A 80 31.67 -9.72 -27.80
CA SER A 80 31.21 -8.34 -27.91
C SER A 80 31.79 -7.66 -29.16
N ASP A 81 33.09 -7.81 -29.37
CA ASP A 81 33.76 -7.24 -30.54
C ASP A 81 33.20 -7.81 -31.86
N ARG A 82 32.91 -9.13 -31.85
CA ARG A 82 32.28 -9.80 -33.01
C ARG A 82 30.90 -9.26 -33.31
N ILE A 83 30.06 -9.16 -32.26
CA ILE A 83 28.70 -8.63 -32.38
C ILE A 83 28.73 -7.15 -32.83
N GLU A 84 29.64 -6.36 -32.30
CA GLU A 84 29.79 -4.95 -32.70
C GLU A 84 30.25 -4.83 -34.17
N ALA A 85 31.15 -5.70 -34.62
CA ALA A 85 31.57 -5.74 -36.03
C ALA A 85 30.41 -6.17 -36.95
N GLU A 86 29.64 -7.19 -36.56
CA GLU A 86 28.43 -7.59 -37.29
C GLU A 86 27.37 -6.49 -37.33
N PHE A 87 27.17 -5.82 -36.20
CA PHE A 87 26.24 -4.69 -36.13
C PHE A 87 26.62 -3.58 -37.10
N ARG A 88 27.92 -3.18 -37.12
CA ARG A 88 28.40 -2.16 -38.05
C ARG A 88 28.26 -2.59 -39.53
N ALA A 89 28.61 -3.84 -39.83
CA ALA A 89 28.46 -4.35 -41.17
C ALA A 89 27.00 -4.41 -41.64
N ASN A 90 26.08 -4.78 -40.72
CA ASN A 90 24.65 -4.77 -41.00
C ASN A 90 24.12 -3.33 -41.19
N ASP A 91 24.58 -2.38 -40.38
CA ASP A 91 24.19 -0.96 -40.49
C ASP A 91 24.64 -0.35 -41.84
N ASP A 92 25.86 -0.67 -42.25
CA ASP A 92 26.38 -0.25 -43.58
C ASP A 92 25.57 -0.90 -44.72
N ARG A 93 25.23 -2.18 -44.58
CA ARG A 93 24.43 -2.88 -45.58
C ARG A 93 23.01 -2.37 -45.66
N ILE A 94 22.41 -1.98 -44.52
CA ILE A 94 21.08 -1.35 -44.47
C ILE A 94 21.12 -0.02 -45.22
N ARG A 95 22.15 0.83 -45.00
CA ARG A 95 22.28 2.12 -45.71
C ARG A 95 22.45 1.92 -47.22
N GLU A 96 23.25 0.96 -47.64
CA GLU A 96 23.41 0.62 -49.02
C GLU A 96 22.10 0.19 -49.67
N LEU A 97 21.39 -0.73 -49.03
CA LEU A 97 20.10 -1.22 -49.51
C LEU A 97 19.01 -0.13 -49.50
N GLN A 98 19.03 0.80 -48.53
CA GLN A 98 18.13 1.93 -48.50
C GLN A 98 18.38 2.86 -49.70
N THR A 99 19.65 3.18 -50.01
CA THR A 99 20.02 3.99 -51.17
C THR A 99 19.61 3.33 -52.48
N GLU A 100 19.81 2.03 -52.60
CA GLU A 100 19.40 1.26 -53.78
C GLU A 100 17.87 1.23 -53.92
N LEU A 101 17.15 1.03 -52.79
CA LEU A 101 15.69 1.08 -52.75
C LEU A 101 15.13 2.45 -53.16
N GLU A 102 15.70 3.54 -52.63
CA GLU A 102 15.33 4.92 -53.02
C GLU A 102 15.56 5.16 -54.49
N ALA A 103 16.68 4.72 -55.04
CA ALA A 103 17.00 4.83 -56.46
C ALA A 103 16.02 4.05 -57.36
N GLN A 104 15.54 2.89 -56.88
CA GLN A 104 14.59 2.05 -57.63
C GLN A 104 13.13 2.47 -57.47
N GLN A 105 12.78 3.09 -56.38
CA GLN A 105 11.40 3.55 -56.11
C GLN A 105 11.05 4.87 -56.84
N GLY A 106 12.06 5.71 -57.17
CA GLY A 106 11.85 6.98 -57.89
C GLY A 106 10.80 7.88 -57.23
N GLU A 107 9.91 8.48 -58.02
CA GLU A 107 8.85 9.39 -57.56
C GLU A 107 7.79 8.74 -56.68
N PHE A 108 7.72 7.39 -56.62
CA PHE A 108 6.78 6.64 -55.77
C PHE A 108 7.25 6.48 -54.31
N GLY A 109 8.51 6.81 -53.99
CA GLY A 109 9.06 6.68 -52.65
C GLY A 109 8.30 7.51 -51.58
N GLU A 110 7.89 8.72 -51.94
CA GLU A 110 7.11 9.62 -51.07
C GLU A 110 5.71 9.07 -50.84
N LEU A 111 5.04 8.54 -51.87
CA LEU A 111 3.73 7.92 -51.74
C LEU A 111 3.77 6.67 -50.83
N PHE A 112 4.83 5.86 -50.99
CA PHE A 112 5.04 4.69 -50.15
C PHE A 112 5.22 5.07 -48.67
N GLY A 113 6.03 6.07 -48.36
CA GLY A 113 6.24 6.57 -47.02
C GLY A 113 4.96 7.14 -46.41
N ALA A 114 4.21 7.93 -47.16
CA ALA A 114 2.94 8.51 -46.75
C ALA A 114 1.87 7.45 -46.49
N ALA A 115 1.74 6.44 -47.36
CA ALA A 115 0.78 5.36 -47.19
C ALA A 115 1.10 4.49 -45.95
N ARG A 116 2.36 4.18 -45.71
CA ARG A 116 2.78 3.44 -44.50
C ARG A 116 2.48 4.23 -43.22
N SER A 117 2.81 5.51 -43.19
CA SER A 117 2.51 6.37 -42.05
C SER A 117 1.01 6.45 -41.80
N ALA A 118 0.22 6.70 -42.83
CA ALA A 118 -1.24 6.76 -42.71
C ALA A 118 -1.85 5.42 -42.22
N ALA A 119 -1.34 4.29 -42.71
CA ALA A 119 -1.78 2.98 -42.25
C ALA A 119 -1.40 2.73 -40.79
N ALA A 120 -0.19 3.13 -40.38
CA ALA A 120 0.25 2.98 -38.99
C ALA A 120 -0.56 3.86 -38.03
N ASP A 121 -0.75 5.13 -38.38
CA ASP A 121 -1.51 6.10 -37.58
C ASP A 121 -2.97 5.68 -37.43
N LEU A 122 -3.60 5.23 -38.54
CA LEU A 122 -4.97 4.74 -38.50
C LEU A 122 -5.08 3.44 -37.69
N ALA A 123 -4.14 2.51 -37.83
CA ALA A 123 -4.13 1.27 -37.04
C ALA A 123 -4.06 1.58 -35.54
N ALA A 124 -3.19 2.49 -35.13
CA ALA A 124 -3.05 2.92 -33.73
C ALA A 124 -4.35 3.59 -33.22
N GLN A 125 -5.00 4.40 -34.03
CA GLN A 125 -6.29 5.01 -33.69
C GLN A 125 -7.39 3.95 -33.50
N LEU A 126 -7.47 2.96 -34.42
CA LEU A 126 -8.46 1.88 -34.36
C LEU A 126 -8.30 0.97 -33.16
N ASP A 127 -7.09 0.77 -32.70
CA ASP A 127 -6.83 -0.08 -31.52
C ASP A 127 -7.48 0.44 -30.24
N GLY A 128 -7.55 1.76 -30.07
CA GLY A 128 -8.26 2.40 -28.95
C GLY A 128 -9.75 2.67 -29.20
N SER A 129 -10.23 2.48 -30.42
CA SER A 129 -11.60 2.83 -30.78
C SER A 129 -12.60 1.73 -30.45
N VAL A 130 -13.67 2.07 -29.68
CA VAL A 130 -14.79 1.15 -29.41
C VAL A 130 -15.56 0.76 -30.69
N ILE A 131 -15.39 1.52 -31.80
CA ILE A 131 -15.97 1.19 -33.11
C ILE A 131 -15.32 -0.08 -33.67
N SER A 132 -14.08 -0.38 -33.33
CA SER A 132 -13.39 -1.58 -33.76
C SER A 132 -13.97 -2.88 -33.19
N ALA A 133 -14.78 -2.78 -32.13
CA ALA A 133 -15.54 -3.92 -31.64
C ALA A 133 -16.71 -4.31 -32.58
N GLU A 134 -17.28 -3.34 -33.31
CA GLU A 134 -18.28 -3.57 -34.34
C GLU A 134 -17.66 -4.06 -35.66
N TYR A 135 -16.46 -3.57 -35.99
CA TYR A 135 -15.72 -3.90 -37.22
C TYR A 135 -14.35 -4.51 -36.88
N PRO A 136 -14.30 -5.78 -36.48
CA PRO A 136 -13.07 -6.40 -36.00
C PRO A 136 -12.08 -6.68 -37.13
N GLY A 137 -10.78 -6.66 -36.82
CA GLY A 137 -9.68 -7.08 -37.74
C GLY A 137 -9.13 -5.98 -38.63
N ARG A 138 -9.73 -4.79 -38.71
CA ARG A 138 -9.27 -3.69 -39.58
C ARG A 138 -7.86 -3.22 -39.23
N SER A 139 -7.52 -3.09 -37.97
CA SER A 139 -6.19 -2.65 -37.52
C SER A 139 -5.07 -3.63 -37.89
N ALA A 140 -5.35 -4.94 -37.90
CA ALA A 140 -4.36 -5.95 -38.27
C ALA A 140 -3.97 -5.86 -39.73
N ILE A 141 -4.92 -5.58 -40.64
CA ILE A 141 -4.68 -5.39 -42.08
C ILE A 141 -3.83 -4.13 -42.28
N LEU A 142 -4.19 -3.02 -41.61
CA LEU A 142 -3.45 -1.76 -41.67
C LEU A 142 -2.01 -1.88 -41.15
N ARG A 143 -1.80 -2.62 -40.07
CA ARG A 143 -0.44 -2.89 -39.57
C ARG A 143 0.39 -3.66 -40.58
N LYS A 144 -0.20 -4.64 -41.23
CA LYS A 144 0.49 -5.40 -42.31
C LYS A 144 0.95 -4.45 -43.43
N THR A 145 0.09 -3.51 -43.84
CA THR A 145 0.43 -2.49 -44.85
C THR A 145 1.50 -1.54 -44.31
N ALA A 146 1.42 -1.10 -43.03
CA ALA A 146 2.42 -0.25 -42.40
C ALA A 146 3.81 -0.90 -42.30
N GLU A 147 3.88 -2.21 -42.11
CA GLU A 147 5.13 -2.99 -42.00
C GLU A 147 5.63 -3.51 -43.36
N ALA A 148 4.86 -3.35 -44.44
CA ALA A 148 5.23 -3.83 -45.76
C ALA A 148 6.52 -3.21 -46.25
N LYS A 149 7.36 -4.02 -46.91
CA LYS A 149 8.64 -3.58 -47.52
C LYS A 149 8.49 -3.27 -48.99
N THR A 150 7.31 -3.50 -49.54
CA THR A 150 6.99 -3.26 -50.96
C THR A 150 5.95 -2.13 -51.06
N LEU A 151 5.86 -1.51 -52.22
CA LEU A 151 4.82 -0.52 -52.49
C LEU A 151 3.44 -1.10 -52.24
N PRO A 152 2.53 -0.40 -51.52
CA PRO A 152 1.17 -0.85 -51.33
C PRO A 152 0.43 -0.95 -52.66
N SER A 153 -0.40 -1.99 -52.79
CA SER A 153 -1.30 -2.12 -53.92
C SER A 153 -2.40 -1.02 -53.91
N VAL A 154 -3.03 -0.82 -55.05
CA VAL A 154 -4.19 0.10 -55.12
C VAL A 154 -5.29 -0.31 -54.17
N ASP A 155 -5.54 -1.63 -53.99
CA ASP A 155 -6.54 -2.15 -53.06
C ASP A 155 -6.19 -1.85 -51.61
N GLU A 156 -4.91 -1.92 -51.22
CA GLU A 156 -4.46 -1.53 -49.87
C GLU A 156 -4.61 -0.03 -49.63
N LEU A 157 -4.36 0.83 -50.64
CA LEU A 157 -4.60 2.25 -50.52
C LEU A 157 -6.10 2.58 -50.40
N ILE A 158 -6.95 1.90 -51.17
CA ILE A 158 -8.41 2.02 -51.09
C ILE A 158 -8.86 1.57 -49.70
N PHE A 159 -8.33 0.46 -49.15
CA PHE A 159 -8.65 -0.04 -47.83
C PHE A 159 -8.33 0.97 -46.71
N ILE A 160 -7.21 1.69 -46.81
CA ILE A 160 -6.88 2.74 -45.84
C ILE A 160 -7.97 3.83 -45.88
N TYR A 161 -8.34 4.27 -47.07
CA TYR A 161 -9.36 5.30 -47.26
C TYR A 161 -10.74 4.84 -46.78
N GLU A 162 -11.20 3.65 -47.20
CA GLU A 162 -12.50 3.10 -46.80
C GLU A 162 -12.59 2.91 -45.30
N THR A 163 -11.54 2.37 -44.66
CA THR A 163 -11.48 2.19 -43.21
C THR A 163 -11.56 3.53 -42.47
N HIS A 164 -10.92 4.57 -43.00
CA HIS A 164 -11.01 5.89 -42.40
C HIS A 164 -12.42 6.47 -42.50
N MET A 165 -13.07 6.30 -43.66
CA MET A 165 -14.45 6.72 -43.88
C MET A 165 -15.43 5.94 -43.00
N GLU A 166 -15.26 4.61 -42.85
CA GLU A 166 -16.06 3.79 -41.93
C GLU A 166 -15.94 4.26 -40.50
N GLU A 167 -14.73 4.59 -40.06
CA GLU A 167 -14.48 5.11 -38.72
C GLU A 167 -15.20 6.45 -38.51
N MET A 168 -15.11 7.39 -39.46
CA MET A 168 -15.81 8.68 -39.41
C MET A 168 -17.33 8.49 -39.37
N ILE A 169 -17.89 7.59 -40.19
CA ILE A 169 -19.30 7.27 -40.19
C ILE A 169 -19.72 6.60 -38.88
N GLY A 170 -18.86 5.71 -38.36
CA GLY A 170 -19.07 5.05 -37.07
C GLY A 170 -19.15 6.03 -35.91
N GLN A 171 -18.31 7.09 -35.94
CA GLN A 171 -18.30 8.13 -34.90
C GLN A 171 -19.63 8.89 -34.77
N SER A 172 -20.39 9.00 -35.84
CA SER A 172 -21.67 9.73 -35.88
C SER A 172 -22.89 8.89 -35.47
N LYS A 173 -22.72 7.58 -35.22
CA LYS A 173 -23.84 6.64 -35.01
C LYS A 173 -23.92 6.14 -33.57
N VAL A 174 -25.17 5.89 -33.13
CA VAL A 174 -25.47 4.95 -32.05
C VAL A 174 -25.75 3.60 -32.68
N SER A 175 -25.01 2.57 -32.34
CA SER A 175 -25.08 1.25 -32.95
C SER A 175 -25.30 0.15 -31.92
N LYS A 176 -26.08 -0.88 -32.27
CA LYS A 176 -26.28 -2.10 -31.50
C LYS A 176 -25.77 -3.27 -32.32
N PHE A 177 -24.88 -4.07 -31.75
CA PHE A 177 -24.25 -5.19 -32.42
C PHE A 177 -23.83 -6.27 -31.42
N ASN A 178 -23.65 -7.49 -31.90
CA ASN A 178 -23.09 -8.57 -31.08
C ASN A 178 -21.58 -8.56 -31.15
N ALA A 179 -20.91 -8.54 -30.00
CA ALA A 179 -19.47 -8.60 -29.91
C ALA A 179 -19.03 -9.57 -28.82
N THR A 180 -17.79 -10.06 -28.95
CA THR A 180 -17.14 -10.77 -27.87
C THR A 180 -16.66 -9.76 -26.84
N VAL A 181 -17.13 -9.90 -25.61
CA VAL A 181 -16.78 -9.07 -24.46
C VAL A 181 -16.02 -9.90 -23.44
N TRP A 182 -15.10 -9.27 -22.71
CA TRP A 182 -14.35 -9.91 -21.63
C TRP A 182 -14.75 -9.30 -20.29
N ASN A 183 -15.06 -10.16 -19.34
CA ASN A 183 -15.34 -9.75 -17.98
C ASN A 183 -14.03 -9.43 -17.22
N THR A 184 -14.15 -8.92 -15.99
CA THR A 184 -13.02 -8.58 -15.12
C THR A 184 -12.16 -9.78 -14.70
N LYS A 185 -12.64 -11.01 -14.91
CA LYS A 185 -11.91 -12.27 -14.63
C LYS A 185 -11.15 -12.81 -15.86
N GLY A 186 -11.31 -12.17 -17.02
CA GLY A 186 -10.69 -12.61 -18.27
C GLY A 186 -11.47 -13.69 -19.01
N GLU A 187 -12.72 -13.97 -18.62
CA GLU A 187 -13.62 -14.88 -19.35
C GLU A 187 -14.31 -14.11 -20.49
N SER A 188 -14.45 -14.73 -21.65
CA SER A 188 -15.11 -14.14 -22.80
C SER A 188 -16.52 -14.66 -22.95
N ASP A 189 -17.44 -13.77 -23.34
CA ASP A 189 -18.82 -14.09 -23.70
C ASP A 189 -19.25 -13.26 -24.92
N THR A 190 -20.35 -13.67 -25.60
CA THR A 190 -20.94 -12.89 -26.67
C THR A 190 -22.11 -12.13 -26.10
N ALA A 191 -22.08 -10.81 -26.19
CA ALA A 191 -23.14 -9.94 -25.68
C ALA A 191 -23.58 -8.93 -26.74
N GLU A 192 -24.85 -8.50 -26.64
CA GLU A 192 -25.35 -7.36 -27.39
C GLU A 192 -24.75 -6.08 -26.77
N VAL A 193 -23.89 -5.41 -27.52
CA VAL A 193 -23.21 -4.18 -27.14
C VAL A 193 -23.90 -3.00 -27.83
N THR A 194 -24.16 -1.95 -27.08
CA THR A 194 -24.57 -0.65 -27.60
C THR A 194 -23.43 0.32 -27.47
N ARG A 195 -23.05 1.02 -28.53
CA ARG A 195 -22.09 2.12 -28.50
C ARG A 195 -22.71 3.44 -28.90
N ILE A 196 -22.18 4.51 -28.34
CA ILE A 196 -22.55 5.88 -28.70
C ILE A 196 -21.31 6.54 -29.32
N GLY A 197 -21.26 6.60 -30.65
CA GLY A 197 -20.10 7.12 -31.36
C GLY A 197 -18.79 6.45 -30.95
N PRO A 198 -17.69 7.21 -30.81
CA PRO A 198 -16.40 6.74 -30.32
C PRO A 198 -16.31 6.79 -28.79
N PHE A 199 -17.34 7.32 -28.11
CA PHE A 199 -17.24 7.78 -26.73
C PHE A 199 -17.40 6.68 -25.70
N VAL A 200 -18.37 5.78 -25.87
CA VAL A 200 -18.65 4.71 -24.91
C VAL A 200 -19.25 3.48 -25.59
N ALA A 201 -19.00 2.32 -25.00
CA ALA A 201 -19.67 1.06 -25.29
C ALA A 201 -20.18 0.45 -23.99
N PHE A 202 -21.37 -0.14 -24.00
CA PHE A 202 -21.98 -0.77 -22.83
C PHE A 202 -22.89 -1.93 -23.24
N SER A 203 -23.05 -2.90 -22.32
CA SER A 203 -23.97 -4.01 -22.43
C SER A 203 -24.67 -4.23 -21.09
N GLY A 204 -25.98 -4.43 -21.08
CA GLY A 204 -26.76 -4.62 -19.85
C GLY A 204 -26.72 -3.46 -18.84
N GLY A 205 -26.14 -2.32 -19.22
CA GLY A 205 -25.91 -1.15 -18.38
C GLY A 205 -24.49 -1.07 -17.80
N GLU A 206 -23.63 -2.01 -18.13
CA GLU A 206 -22.19 -2.01 -17.75
C GLU A 206 -21.36 -1.46 -18.89
N TYR A 207 -20.41 -0.60 -18.54
CA TYR A 207 -19.50 0.06 -19.47
C TYR A 207 -18.28 -0.80 -19.76
N TYR A 208 -17.84 -0.75 -21.01
CA TYR A 208 -16.68 -1.47 -21.53
C TYR A 208 -15.71 -0.48 -22.16
N THR A 209 -14.42 -0.82 -22.16
CA THR A 209 -13.36 -0.06 -22.82
C THR A 209 -12.55 -0.99 -23.73
N MET A 210 -11.97 -0.42 -24.79
CA MET A 210 -11.01 -1.15 -25.62
C MET A 210 -9.67 -1.18 -24.87
N LYS A 211 -9.14 -2.38 -24.64
CA LYS A 211 -7.83 -2.59 -24.04
C LYS A 211 -6.98 -3.48 -24.91
N ASP A 212 -5.70 -3.15 -24.97
CA ASP A 212 -4.71 -4.04 -25.56
C ASP A 212 -4.69 -5.37 -24.79
N ALA A 213 -4.80 -6.46 -25.54
CA ALA A 213 -4.54 -7.77 -24.98
C ALA A 213 -3.04 -8.10 -25.07
N GLU A 214 -2.57 -9.05 -24.27
CA GLU A 214 -1.20 -9.56 -24.29
C GLU A 214 -0.70 -10.00 -25.67
N ASN A 215 -1.62 -10.19 -26.64
CA ASN A 215 -1.33 -10.60 -28.02
C ASN A 215 -1.64 -9.52 -29.08
N ALA A 216 -1.61 -8.25 -28.69
CA ALA A 216 -1.83 -7.10 -29.59
C ALA A 216 -3.18 -7.07 -30.33
N VAL A 217 -4.20 -7.82 -29.88
CA VAL A 217 -5.55 -7.74 -30.42
C VAL A 217 -6.40 -6.95 -29.42
N PRO A 218 -6.89 -5.75 -29.80
CA PRO A 218 -7.75 -4.95 -28.93
C PRO A 218 -9.01 -5.72 -28.52
N ARG A 219 -9.38 -5.65 -27.24
CA ARG A 219 -10.50 -6.38 -26.66
C ARG A 219 -11.46 -5.43 -25.96
N LEU A 220 -12.76 -5.64 -26.17
CA LEU A 220 -13.79 -4.95 -25.42
C LEU A 220 -13.89 -5.58 -24.02
N THR A 221 -13.32 -4.90 -23.03
CA THR A 221 -13.20 -5.41 -21.66
C THR A 221 -14.08 -4.59 -20.71
N GLU A 222 -14.82 -5.30 -19.85
CA GLU A 222 -15.61 -4.70 -18.78
C GLU A 222 -14.72 -3.87 -17.85
N LEU A 223 -15.20 -2.70 -17.46
CA LEU A 223 -14.51 -1.86 -16.49
C LEU A 223 -14.49 -2.55 -15.13
N LYS A 224 -13.33 -2.63 -14.48
CA LYS A 224 -13.19 -3.17 -13.13
C LYS A 224 -14.06 -2.43 -12.10
N LYS A 225 -14.42 -1.21 -12.40
CA LYS A 225 -15.24 -0.33 -11.58
C LYS A 225 -16.17 0.45 -12.48
N GLN A 226 -17.46 0.18 -12.35
CA GLN A 226 -18.48 0.87 -13.13
C GLN A 226 -18.62 2.33 -12.67
N PRO A 227 -18.90 3.29 -13.60
CA PRO A 227 -18.96 4.70 -13.25
C PRO A 227 -20.09 4.97 -12.24
N ASN A 228 -19.73 5.54 -11.08
CA ASN A 228 -20.66 5.95 -10.05
C ASN A 228 -21.16 7.41 -10.26
N VAL A 229 -21.29 7.81 -11.52
CA VAL A 229 -21.91 9.07 -11.89
C VAL A 229 -23.42 8.86 -11.81
N LYS A 230 -24.14 9.87 -11.30
CA LYS A 230 -25.59 9.81 -11.17
C LYS A 230 -26.23 9.36 -12.49
N ASP A 231 -27.06 8.34 -12.41
CA ASP A 231 -27.84 7.77 -13.50
C ASP A 231 -27.03 7.14 -14.67
N ALA A 232 -25.69 6.99 -14.58
CA ALA A 232 -24.89 6.45 -15.69
C ALA A 232 -25.38 5.07 -16.16
N THR A 233 -25.51 4.11 -15.25
CA THR A 233 -25.98 2.75 -15.55
C THR A 233 -27.45 2.73 -16.03
N SER A 234 -28.32 3.58 -15.46
CA SER A 234 -29.73 3.66 -15.90
C SER A 234 -29.84 4.29 -17.28
N ASN A 235 -29.04 5.32 -17.57
CA ASN A 235 -28.97 5.94 -18.89
C ASN A 235 -28.48 4.96 -19.96
N ALA A 236 -27.42 4.17 -19.63
CA ALA A 236 -26.91 3.14 -20.53
C ALA A 236 -27.99 2.11 -20.87
N ARG A 237 -28.76 1.62 -19.88
CA ARG A 237 -29.90 0.73 -20.11
C ARG A 237 -31.04 1.38 -20.94
N SER A 238 -31.33 2.66 -20.69
CA SER A 238 -32.32 3.41 -21.43
C SER A 238 -31.94 3.55 -22.89
N VAL A 239 -30.67 3.87 -23.21
CA VAL A 239 -30.17 3.92 -24.59
C VAL A 239 -30.19 2.54 -25.23
N ALA A 240 -29.77 1.49 -24.50
CA ALA A 240 -29.78 0.12 -25.02
C ALA A 240 -31.18 -0.38 -25.37
N SER A 241 -32.19 -0.01 -24.59
CA SER A 241 -33.59 -0.43 -24.83
C SER A 241 -34.36 0.54 -25.76
N TYR A 242 -33.78 1.70 -26.09
CA TYR A 242 -34.49 2.70 -26.89
C TYR A 242 -34.69 2.26 -28.33
N SER A 243 -35.92 2.37 -28.82
CA SER A 243 -36.36 2.04 -30.18
C SER A 243 -37.24 3.12 -30.83
N GLY A 244 -37.38 4.29 -30.19
CA GLY A 244 -38.24 5.38 -30.68
C GLY A 244 -37.49 6.39 -31.57
N ASP A 245 -38.23 7.30 -32.18
CA ASP A 245 -37.72 8.37 -33.06
C ASP A 245 -37.31 9.66 -32.31
N GLY A 246 -37.39 9.67 -30.99
CA GLY A 246 -37.09 10.83 -30.15
C GLY A 246 -35.69 10.82 -29.59
N TYR A 247 -35.52 11.49 -28.42
CA TYR A 247 -34.25 11.58 -27.70
C TYR A 247 -34.34 10.81 -26.40
N THR A 248 -33.23 10.18 -26.00
CA THR A 248 -33.04 9.60 -24.67
C THR A 248 -31.76 10.11 -24.05
N ALA A 249 -31.74 10.14 -22.74
CA ALA A 249 -30.52 10.55 -22.02
C ALA A 249 -29.45 9.44 -22.10
N GLY A 250 -28.25 9.81 -22.52
CA GLY A 250 -27.06 8.95 -22.51
C GLY A 250 -25.92 9.58 -21.70
N THR A 251 -25.21 8.79 -20.94
CA THR A 251 -23.96 9.23 -20.28
C THR A 251 -22.80 8.80 -21.14
N ILE A 252 -22.00 9.77 -21.59
CA ILE A 252 -20.86 9.55 -22.48
C ILE A 252 -19.56 9.99 -21.81
N ASP A 253 -18.46 9.38 -22.21
CA ASP A 253 -17.10 9.86 -21.94
C ASP A 253 -16.58 10.62 -23.17
N PRO A 254 -16.51 11.96 -23.12
CA PRO A 254 -16.08 12.77 -24.27
C PRO A 254 -14.60 12.55 -24.64
N THR A 255 -13.84 11.83 -23.81
CA THR A 255 -12.43 11.52 -24.05
C THR A 255 -12.21 10.12 -24.61
N SER A 256 -13.27 9.49 -25.10
CA SER A 256 -13.22 8.14 -25.72
C SER A 256 -12.62 7.07 -24.80
N GLY A 257 -12.98 7.07 -23.51
CA GLY A 257 -12.59 6.07 -22.52
C GLY A 257 -11.52 6.52 -21.53
N GLN A 258 -10.79 7.62 -21.77
CA GLN A 258 -9.73 8.06 -20.86
C GLN A 258 -10.25 8.46 -19.48
N LEU A 259 -11.39 9.16 -19.41
CA LEU A 259 -12.02 9.49 -18.12
C LEU A 259 -12.53 8.24 -17.40
N LEU A 260 -13.07 7.27 -18.13
CA LEU A 260 -13.48 5.99 -17.58
C LEU A 260 -12.29 5.22 -16.99
N ASP A 261 -11.15 5.20 -17.66
CA ASP A 261 -9.93 4.57 -17.16
C ASP A 261 -9.39 5.29 -15.92
N LEU A 262 -9.36 6.63 -15.91
CA LEU A 262 -8.99 7.42 -14.73
C LEU A 262 -9.95 7.15 -13.55
N TYR A 263 -11.23 6.99 -13.82
CA TYR A 263 -12.21 6.65 -12.79
C TYR A 263 -11.95 5.26 -12.19
N VAL A 264 -11.66 4.27 -13.01
CA VAL A 264 -11.31 2.90 -12.57
C VAL A 264 -10.06 2.93 -11.67
N ASP A 265 -9.06 3.70 -12.05
CA ASP A 265 -7.80 3.82 -11.30
C ASP A 265 -7.94 4.70 -10.03
N SER A 266 -9.03 5.50 -9.91
CA SER A 266 -9.26 6.31 -8.72
C SER A 266 -9.79 5.48 -7.56
N PRO A 267 -9.07 5.43 -6.41
CA PRO A 267 -9.49 4.61 -5.28
C PRO A 267 -10.72 5.19 -4.60
N ASP A 268 -11.72 4.34 -4.30
CA ASP A 268 -12.85 4.68 -3.47
C ASP A 268 -12.50 4.69 -1.98
N LEU A 269 -13.46 5.02 -1.11
CA LEU A 269 -13.21 5.14 0.35
C LEU A 269 -12.77 3.80 0.95
N GLN A 270 -13.30 2.68 0.47
CA GLN A 270 -12.95 1.35 0.97
C GLN A 270 -11.55 0.95 0.48
N GLU A 271 -11.25 1.22 -0.79
CA GLU A 271 -9.92 0.99 -1.35
C GLU A 271 -8.87 1.85 -0.66
N ARG A 272 -9.17 3.15 -0.42
CA ARG A 272 -8.29 4.04 0.37
C ARG A 272 -8.04 3.51 1.77
N PHE A 273 -9.09 3.04 2.45
CA PHE A 273 -8.92 2.41 3.76
C PHE A 273 -8.02 1.17 3.69
N ASN A 274 -8.23 0.31 2.68
CA ASN A 274 -7.42 -0.89 2.48
C ASN A 274 -5.96 -0.57 2.11
N GLN A 275 -5.72 0.55 1.42
CA GLN A 275 -4.36 1.06 1.15
C GLN A 275 -3.58 1.35 2.43
N GLY A 276 -4.25 1.67 3.55
CA GLY A 276 -3.61 1.81 4.86
C GLY A 276 -2.94 0.54 5.40
N GLY A 277 -3.18 -0.61 4.77
CA GLY A 277 -2.53 -1.89 5.10
C GLY A 277 -2.78 -2.35 6.54
N LEU A 278 -1.79 -3.02 7.12
CA LEU A 278 -1.88 -3.52 8.50
C LEU A 278 -2.00 -2.39 9.52
N VAL A 279 -1.22 -1.31 9.34
CA VAL A 279 -1.22 -0.17 10.27
C VAL A 279 -2.57 0.52 10.27
N GLY A 280 -3.19 0.72 9.09
CA GLY A 280 -4.53 1.29 8.97
C GLY A 280 -5.59 0.46 9.72
N LYS A 281 -5.52 -0.88 9.64
CA LYS A 281 -6.41 -1.77 10.40
C LYS A 281 -6.22 -1.64 11.91
N VAL A 282 -4.98 -1.55 12.38
CA VAL A 282 -4.67 -1.33 13.81
C VAL A 282 -5.24 0.01 14.29
N ILE A 283 -5.07 1.09 13.52
CA ILE A 283 -5.66 2.40 13.83
C ILE A 283 -7.19 2.30 13.95
N ALA A 284 -7.84 1.59 13.02
CA ALA A 284 -9.29 1.42 13.04
C ALA A 284 -9.76 0.64 14.30
N ILE A 285 -9.03 -0.38 14.72
CA ILE A 285 -9.32 -1.13 15.96
C ILE A 285 -9.16 -0.22 17.18
N VAL A 286 -8.05 0.52 17.29
CA VAL A 286 -7.81 1.49 18.37
C VAL A 286 -8.91 2.55 18.41
N PHE A 287 -9.30 3.06 17.27
CA PHE A 287 -10.39 4.02 17.15
C PHE A 287 -11.72 3.42 17.61
N ALA A 288 -12.11 2.25 17.10
CA ALA A 288 -13.37 1.60 17.46
C ALA A 288 -13.46 1.32 18.97
N VAL A 289 -12.41 0.74 19.55
CA VAL A 289 -12.34 0.47 21.00
C VAL A 289 -12.39 1.77 21.81
N GLY A 290 -11.63 2.78 21.39
CA GLY A 290 -11.60 4.09 22.02
C GLY A 290 -12.95 4.80 21.98
N VAL A 291 -13.66 4.76 20.85
CA VAL A 291 -15.00 5.33 20.69
C VAL A 291 -16.00 4.61 21.58
N VAL A 292 -15.99 3.26 21.62
CA VAL A 292 -16.90 2.51 22.48
C VAL A 292 -16.69 2.87 23.96
N ILE A 293 -15.44 2.87 24.43
CA ILE A 293 -15.12 3.25 25.81
C ILE A 293 -15.50 4.72 26.06
N GLY A 294 -15.18 5.61 25.14
CA GLY A 294 -15.47 7.04 25.24
C GLY A 294 -16.97 7.34 25.33
N LEU A 295 -17.77 6.73 24.45
CA LEU A 295 -19.23 6.90 24.45
C LEU A 295 -19.87 6.32 25.72
N LEU A 296 -19.45 5.13 26.16
CA LEU A 296 -19.94 4.52 27.41
C LEU A 296 -19.61 5.43 28.61
N LYS A 297 -18.39 5.98 28.65
CA LYS A 297 -17.99 6.89 29.73
C LYS A 297 -18.70 8.23 29.64
N LEU A 298 -18.85 8.78 28.48
CA LEU A 298 -19.61 10.02 28.29
C LEU A 298 -21.06 9.85 28.79
N PHE A 299 -21.71 8.76 28.41
CA PHE A 299 -23.07 8.45 28.81
C PHE A 299 -23.19 8.23 30.33
N THR A 300 -22.32 7.43 30.94
CA THR A 300 -22.34 7.16 32.38
C THR A 300 -22.05 8.41 33.20
N LEU A 301 -21.09 9.24 32.78
CA LEU A 301 -20.77 10.49 33.47
C LEU A 301 -21.86 11.54 33.29
N PHE A 302 -22.50 11.62 32.12
CA PHE A 302 -23.65 12.46 31.89
C PHE A 302 -24.83 12.10 32.84
N MET A 303 -25.13 10.78 32.94
CA MET A 303 -26.16 10.33 33.89
C MET A 303 -25.77 10.59 35.35
N THR A 304 -24.49 10.37 35.70
CA THR A 304 -23.99 10.66 37.06
C THR A 304 -24.08 12.14 37.40
N ASN A 305 -23.67 13.02 36.46
CA ASN A 305 -23.80 14.48 36.64
C ASN A 305 -25.26 14.92 36.84
N SER A 306 -26.17 14.37 36.04
CA SER A 306 -27.61 14.61 36.17
C SER A 306 -28.17 14.13 37.51
N ALA A 307 -27.75 12.93 37.95
CA ALA A 307 -28.14 12.36 39.25
C ALA A 307 -27.60 13.18 40.41
N VAL A 308 -26.36 13.67 40.34
CA VAL A 308 -25.76 14.56 41.36
C VAL A 308 -26.48 15.90 41.42
N LYS A 309 -26.77 16.53 40.27
CA LYS A 309 -27.60 17.79 40.24
C LYS A 309 -29.01 17.57 40.82
N GLY A 310 -29.59 16.40 40.57
CA GLY A 310 -30.85 16.01 41.19
C GLY A 310 -30.76 15.81 42.71
N GLN A 311 -29.62 15.30 43.19
CA GLN A 311 -29.36 15.04 44.61
C GLN A 311 -29.18 16.36 45.41
N VAL A 312 -28.53 17.38 44.82
CA VAL A 312 -28.36 18.70 45.44
C VAL A 312 -29.72 19.29 45.91
N ARG A 313 -30.80 18.99 45.19
CA ARG A 313 -32.15 19.48 45.50
C ARG A 313 -32.88 18.58 46.54
N ARG A 314 -32.33 17.40 46.86
CA ARG A 314 -32.96 16.41 47.76
C ARG A 314 -32.20 16.32 49.07
N LYS A 315 -32.91 16.45 50.19
CA LYS A 315 -32.31 16.32 51.54
C LYS A 315 -31.97 14.90 51.92
N SER A 316 -32.66 13.89 51.36
CA SER A 316 -32.38 12.47 51.69
C SER A 316 -31.28 11.91 50.78
N PRO A 317 -30.19 11.32 51.35
CA PRO A 317 -29.08 10.81 50.58
C PRO A 317 -29.44 9.54 49.80
N SER A 318 -28.98 9.42 48.57
CA SER A 318 -29.16 8.21 47.74
C SER A 318 -27.83 7.51 47.50
N ARG A 319 -27.78 6.19 47.75
CA ARG A 319 -26.59 5.35 47.47
C ARG A 319 -26.24 5.31 45.98
N GLY A 320 -27.20 5.60 45.09
CA GLY A 320 -27.04 5.47 43.63
C GLY A 320 -26.14 6.53 42.97
N ASN A 321 -25.81 7.62 43.68
CA ASN A 321 -24.97 8.69 43.12
C ASN A 321 -23.84 9.08 44.08
N PRO A 322 -22.72 9.65 43.56
CA PRO A 322 -21.57 10.05 44.36
C PRO A 322 -21.91 11.00 45.52
N LEU A 323 -22.70 12.04 45.25
CA LEU A 323 -23.06 13.03 46.26
C LEU A 323 -23.86 12.40 47.39
N GLY A 324 -24.82 11.52 47.09
CA GLY A 324 -25.56 10.83 48.11
C GLY A 324 -24.67 9.96 49.01
N ARG A 325 -23.62 9.36 48.47
CA ARG A 325 -22.64 8.60 49.28
C ARG A 325 -21.80 9.53 50.19
N VAL A 326 -21.42 10.73 49.73
CA VAL A 326 -20.78 11.76 50.57
C VAL A 326 -21.73 12.25 51.67
N MET A 327 -23.01 12.49 51.34
CA MET A 327 -24.04 12.88 52.34
C MET A 327 -24.25 11.80 53.39
N MET A 328 -24.21 10.50 52.98
CA MET A 328 -24.27 9.39 53.97
C MET A 328 -23.07 9.34 54.89
N ALA A 329 -21.87 9.68 54.42
CA ALA A 329 -20.70 9.83 55.28
C ALA A 329 -20.89 10.96 56.29
N TYR A 330 -21.56 12.04 55.94
CA TYR A 330 -21.99 13.12 56.87
C TYR A 330 -22.96 12.61 57.90
N GLU A 331 -24.06 11.97 57.51
CA GLU A 331 -25.11 11.45 58.43
C GLU A 331 -24.57 10.35 59.36
N SER A 332 -23.63 9.53 58.93
CA SER A 332 -23.01 8.46 59.70
C SER A 332 -22.10 8.97 60.84
N ASN A 333 -21.83 10.30 60.88
CA ASN A 333 -20.93 10.89 61.88
C ASN A 333 -21.59 12.07 62.60
N PRO A 334 -22.73 11.87 63.30
CA PRO A 334 -23.53 12.96 63.90
C PRO A 334 -22.79 13.67 65.03
N ASN A 335 -21.86 12.99 65.71
CA ASN A 335 -21.15 13.50 66.88
C ASN A 335 -19.72 14.02 66.54
N ALA A 336 -19.26 13.93 65.29
CA ALA A 336 -17.92 14.38 64.93
C ALA A 336 -17.85 15.93 65.03
N ASP A 337 -16.70 16.43 65.47
CA ASP A 337 -16.35 17.83 65.39
C ASP A 337 -16.12 18.27 63.95
N ALA A 338 -16.12 19.58 63.67
CA ALA A 338 -16.02 20.10 62.30
C ALA A 338 -14.72 19.70 61.59
N GLU A 339 -13.59 19.57 62.31
CA GLU A 339 -12.31 19.18 61.77
C GLU A 339 -12.27 17.68 61.39
N THR A 340 -12.71 16.80 62.28
CA THR A 340 -12.84 15.36 62.02
C THR A 340 -13.85 15.11 60.88
N LEU A 341 -14.93 15.85 60.83
CA LEU A 341 -15.93 15.73 59.76
C LEU A 341 -15.37 16.15 58.41
N ALA A 342 -14.55 17.23 58.36
CA ALA A 342 -13.89 17.66 57.15
C ALA A 342 -13.00 16.57 56.58
N LEU A 343 -12.15 15.91 57.42
CA LEU A 343 -11.30 14.85 56.99
C LEU A 343 -12.07 13.62 56.47
N LYS A 344 -13.22 13.26 57.08
CA LYS A 344 -14.07 12.17 56.64
C LYS A 344 -14.78 12.45 55.33
N LEU A 345 -15.25 13.68 55.13
CA LEU A 345 -15.89 14.08 53.89
C LEU A 345 -14.88 14.16 52.78
N ASP A 346 -13.67 14.66 53.02
CA ASP A 346 -12.58 14.66 52.06
C ASP A 346 -12.22 13.24 51.62
N ASP A 347 -12.07 12.32 52.58
CA ASP A 347 -11.84 10.87 52.29
C ASP A 347 -13.01 10.32 51.44
N ALA A 348 -14.25 10.66 51.73
CA ALA A 348 -15.42 10.22 50.97
C ALA A 348 -15.41 10.75 49.54
N VAL A 349 -15.03 12.02 49.31
CA VAL A 349 -14.89 12.65 48.01
C VAL A 349 -13.73 11.99 47.24
N LEU A 350 -12.55 11.86 47.88
CA LEU A 350 -11.36 11.22 47.27
C LEU A 350 -11.61 9.78 46.83
N ARG A 351 -12.47 9.02 47.49
CA ARG A 351 -12.88 7.67 47.09
C ARG A 351 -13.77 7.65 45.84
N GLU A 352 -14.46 8.74 45.52
CA GLU A 352 -15.31 8.81 44.34
C GLU A 352 -14.53 9.23 43.07
N ILE A 353 -13.47 10.04 43.20
CA ILE A 353 -12.66 10.54 42.08
C ILE A 353 -12.16 9.42 41.16
N PRO A 354 -11.52 8.32 41.68
CA PRO A 354 -11.03 7.26 40.81
C PRO A 354 -12.14 6.55 40.03
N LYS A 355 -13.38 6.49 40.56
CA LYS A 355 -14.53 5.86 39.89
C LYS A 355 -15.00 6.70 38.71
N LEU A 356 -14.96 8.02 38.86
CA LEU A 356 -15.32 8.98 37.81
C LEU A 356 -14.26 9.01 36.70
N GLU A 357 -12.99 9.00 37.05
CA GLU A 357 -11.88 9.10 36.12
C GLU A 357 -11.49 7.77 35.45
N ARG A 358 -11.86 6.65 36.03
CA ARG A 358 -11.51 5.31 35.51
C ARG A 358 -11.99 5.16 34.07
N GLY A 359 -11.05 4.87 33.16
CA GLY A 359 -11.30 4.70 31.72
C GLY A 359 -11.15 5.98 30.89
N LEU A 360 -11.23 7.19 31.47
CA LEU A 360 -10.96 8.43 30.74
C LEU A 360 -9.52 8.48 30.24
N ASN A 361 -8.58 8.06 31.08
CA ASN A 361 -7.16 8.00 30.71
C ASN A 361 -6.90 7.05 29.52
N LEU A 362 -7.63 5.96 29.39
CA LEU A 362 -7.52 5.05 28.24
C LEU A 362 -7.94 5.76 26.94
N VAL A 363 -9.04 6.49 26.95
CA VAL A 363 -9.50 7.25 25.77
C VAL A 363 -8.45 8.32 25.39
N LYS A 364 -7.88 9.00 26.39
CA LYS A 364 -6.79 9.97 26.16
C LYS A 364 -5.55 9.31 25.53
N VAL A 365 -5.16 8.14 26.05
CA VAL A 365 -4.01 7.38 25.53
C VAL A 365 -4.28 6.92 24.10
N PHE A 366 -5.46 6.40 23.79
CA PHE A 366 -5.81 6.00 22.42
C PHE A 366 -5.80 7.18 21.45
N ALA A 367 -6.32 8.34 21.90
CA ALA A 367 -6.26 9.57 21.12
C ALA A 367 -4.82 10.04 20.82
N ALA A 368 -3.90 9.86 21.80
CA ALA A 368 -2.49 10.21 21.63
C ALA A 368 -1.73 9.19 20.76
N ILE A 369 -2.04 7.91 20.86
CA ILE A 369 -1.38 6.84 20.11
C ILE A 369 -1.81 6.83 18.63
N ALA A 370 -3.06 7.19 18.32
CA ALA A 370 -3.57 7.10 16.95
C ALA A 370 -2.72 7.90 15.93
N PRO A 371 -2.30 9.16 16.16
CA PRO A 371 -1.39 9.87 15.25
C PRO A 371 0.00 9.26 15.20
N LEU A 372 0.50 8.69 16.30
CA LEU A 372 1.80 8.01 16.34
C LEU A 372 1.79 6.73 15.49
N LEU A 373 0.68 5.98 15.51
CA LEU A 373 0.47 4.85 14.60
C LEU A 373 0.38 5.35 13.14
N GLY A 374 -0.22 6.49 12.89
CA GLY A 374 -0.20 7.14 11.58
C GLY A 374 1.22 7.44 11.11
N LEU A 375 2.04 8.02 11.98
CA LEU A 375 3.46 8.26 11.72
C LEU A 375 4.24 6.95 11.49
N LEU A 376 3.99 5.90 12.29
CA LEU A 376 4.56 4.58 12.06
C LEU A 376 4.20 4.07 10.65
N GLY A 377 2.97 4.31 10.22
CA GLY A 377 2.51 3.94 8.88
C GLY A 377 3.28 4.64 7.77
N THR A 378 3.73 5.89 7.96
CA THR A 378 4.58 6.58 6.98
C THR A 378 5.93 5.91 6.84
N VAL A 379 6.55 5.53 7.95
CA VAL A 379 7.84 4.83 7.95
C VAL A 379 7.72 3.48 7.25
N VAL A 380 6.68 2.69 7.58
CA VAL A 380 6.42 1.39 6.95
C VAL A 380 6.16 1.55 5.45
N GLY A 381 5.33 2.52 5.06
CA GLY A 381 5.02 2.79 3.65
C GLY A 381 6.27 3.18 2.84
N MET A 382 7.13 4.01 3.41
CA MET A 382 8.40 4.39 2.77
C MET A 382 9.38 3.22 2.66
N ILE A 383 9.45 2.36 3.69
CA ILE A 383 10.28 1.13 3.63
C ILE A 383 9.81 0.25 2.46
N ILE A 384 8.49 0.05 2.31
CA ILE A 384 7.92 -0.73 1.20
C ILE A 384 8.29 -0.08 -0.15
N THR A 385 8.17 1.25 -0.27
CA THR A 385 8.54 1.97 -1.49
C THR A 385 10.00 1.73 -1.87
N PHE A 386 10.94 1.88 -0.91
CA PHE A 386 12.36 1.65 -1.18
C PHE A 386 12.67 0.18 -1.49
N GLN A 387 11.99 -0.76 -0.85
CA GLN A 387 12.12 -2.18 -1.19
C GLN A 387 11.68 -2.46 -2.62
N GLN A 388 10.56 -1.88 -3.06
CA GLN A 388 10.08 -2.00 -4.43
C GLN A 388 11.05 -1.39 -5.45
N ILE A 389 11.61 -0.21 -5.16
CA ILE A 389 12.65 0.40 -5.99
C ILE A 389 13.88 -0.49 -6.09
N THR A 390 14.29 -1.13 -4.98
CA THR A 390 15.45 -2.02 -4.96
C THR A 390 15.22 -3.31 -5.77
N LEU A 391 13.99 -3.84 -5.75
CA LEU A 391 13.64 -5.10 -6.43
C LEU A 391 13.33 -4.90 -7.92
N PHE A 392 12.62 -3.83 -8.27
CA PHE A 392 12.06 -3.61 -9.61
C PHE A 392 12.67 -2.41 -10.34
N GLY A 393 13.56 -1.66 -9.68
CA GLY A 393 14.10 -0.41 -10.22
C GLY A 393 13.09 0.75 -10.19
N THR A 394 13.42 1.85 -10.84
CA THR A 394 12.58 3.07 -10.89
C THR A 394 11.62 3.09 -12.08
N GLY A 395 11.49 1.97 -12.81
CA GLY A 395 10.79 1.92 -14.11
C GLY A 395 9.27 1.99 -14.05
N ASP A 396 8.63 1.64 -12.93
CA ASP A 396 7.17 1.66 -12.79
C ASP A 396 6.71 2.61 -11.67
N PRO A 397 6.26 3.84 -12.02
CA PRO A 397 5.73 4.79 -11.06
C PRO A 397 4.51 4.28 -10.29
N LYS A 398 3.69 3.38 -10.87
CA LYS A 398 2.47 2.85 -10.26
C LYS A 398 2.79 1.94 -9.07
N ILE A 399 3.85 1.15 -9.16
CA ILE A 399 4.33 0.30 -8.07
C ILE A 399 4.82 1.16 -6.90
N MET A 400 5.60 2.21 -7.18
CA MET A 400 6.11 3.12 -6.16
C MET A 400 5.01 3.93 -5.48
N ALA A 401 4.00 4.36 -6.25
CA ALA A 401 2.86 5.12 -5.74
C ALA A 401 2.08 4.37 -4.65
N GLY A 402 2.03 3.04 -4.70
CA GLY A 402 1.36 2.20 -3.69
C GLY A 402 1.91 2.39 -2.28
N GLY A 403 3.23 2.34 -2.09
CA GLY A 403 3.87 2.53 -0.78
C GLY A 403 3.74 3.97 -0.27
N ILE A 404 3.86 4.96 -1.16
CA ILE A 404 3.65 6.39 -0.83
C ILE A 404 2.20 6.61 -0.42
N SER A 405 1.24 6.06 -1.16
CA SER A 405 -0.19 6.14 -0.83
C SER A 405 -0.48 5.55 0.54
N GLN A 406 0.07 4.37 0.85
CA GLN A 406 -0.05 3.75 2.17
C GLN A 406 0.45 4.66 3.29
N ALA A 407 1.61 5.29 3.10
CA ALA A 407 2.18 6.23 4.06
C ALA A 407 1.24 7.41 4.35
N LEU A 408 0.73 8.05 3.30
CA LEU A 408 -0.16 9.21 3.42
C LEU A 408 -1.51 8.85 4.03
N VAL A 409 -2.12 7.75 3.58
CA VAL A 409 -3.43 7.27 4.06
C VAL A 409 -3.39 6.93 5.55
N THR A 410 -2.33 6.27 6.03
CA THR A 410 -2.22 5.93 7.46
C THR A 410 -2.13 7.18 8.34
N THR A 411 -1.47 8.23 7.90
CA THR A 411 -1.42 9.51 8.61
C THR A 411 -2.80 10.14 8.72
N VAL A 412 -3.54 10.18 7.60
CA VAL A 412 -4.92 10.70 7.57
C VAL A 412 -5.82 9.89 8.50
N LEU A 413 -5.75 8.56 8.47
CA LEU A 413 -6.52 7.68 9.35
C LEU A 413 -6.18 7.92 10.83
N GLY A 414 -4.89 8.10 11.16
CA GLY A 414 -4.45 8.42 12.51
C GLY A 414 -5.05 9.72 13.05
N LEU A 415 -5.07 10.77 12.23
CA LEU A 415 -5.66 12.07 12.59
C LEU A 415 -7.19 12.00 12.69
N ILE A 416 -7.86 11.34 11.73
CA ILE A 416 -9.32 11.12 11.75
C ILE A 416 -9.73 10.34 13.01
N ALA A 417 -8.92 9.39 13.46
CA ALA A 417 -9.18 8.66 14.70
C ALA A 417 -8.95 9.50 15.95
N ALA A 418 -7.90 10.33 15.98
CA ALA A 418 -7.52 11.10 17.16
C ALA A 418 -8.54 12.20 17.52
N ILE A 419 -9.03 12.94 16.54
CA ILE A 419 -9.88 14.11 16.78
C ILE A 419 -11.17 13.75 17.53
N PRO A 420 -11.98 12.76 17.08
CA PRO A 420 -13.18 12.37 17.82
C PRO A 420 -12.88 11.82 19.22
N LEU A 421 -11.78 11.07 19.39
CA LEU A 421 -11.39 10.53 20.68
C LEU A 421 -10.99 11.64 21.66
N LEU A 422 -10.27 12.67 21.19
CA LEU A 422 -9.95 13.86 22.01
C LEU A 422 -11.21 14.61 22.42
N LEU A 423 -12.16 14.80 21.52
CA LEU A 423 -13.43 15.44 21.81
C LEU A 423 -14.25 14.64 22.84
N LEU A 424 -14.36 13.31 22.66
CA LEU A 424 -15.03 12.43 23.62
C LEU A 424 -14.38 12.51 25.00
N HIS A 425 -13.04 12.48 25.05
CA HIS A 425 -12.30 12.64 26.31
C HIS A 425 -12.56 14.00 26.94
N ALA A 426 -12.53 15.10 26.17
CA ALA A 426 -12.74 16.45 26.67
C ALA A 426 -14.14 16.63 27.27
N PHE A 427 -15.19 16.18 26.57
CA PHE A 427 -16.56 16.24 27.07
C PHE A 427 -16.76 15.37 28.31
N ALA A 428 -16.28 14.11 28.30
CA ALA A 428 -16.41 13.23 29.43
C ALA A 428 -15.61 13.72 30.65
N SER A 429 -14.40 14.25 30.44
CA SER A 429 -13.59 14.87 31.49
C SER A 429 -14.26 16.13 32.06
N GLY A 430 -14.95 16.91 31.23
CA GLY A 430 -15.74 18.06 31.68
C GLY A 430 -16.85 17.63 32.66
N PHE A 431 -17.61 16.57 32.35
CA PHE A 431 -18.63 16.05 33.25
C PHE A 431 -18.01 15.47 34.54
N SER A 432 -16.89 14.76 34.46
CA SER A 432 -16.20 14.26 35.65
C SER A 432 -15.78 15.38 36.58
N LYS A 433 -15.14 16.44 36.06
CA LYS A 433 -14.73 17.62 36.82
C LYS A 433 -15.91 18.35 37.43
N SER A 434 -17.02 18.55 36.69
CA SER A 434 -18.23 19.15 37.20
C SER A 434 -18.83 18.37 38.38
N VAL A 435 -18.80 17.03 38.32
CA VAL A 435 -19.26 16.20 39.44
C VAL A 435 -18.35 16.39 40.65
N VAL A 436 -17.02 16.30 40.48
CA VAL A 436 -16.05 16.48 41.56
C VAL A 436 -16.21 17.83 42.22
N GLN A 437 -16.30 18.89 41.45
CA GLN A 437 -16.52 20.26 41.95
C GLN A 437 -17.81 20.35 42.78
N THR A 438 -18.93 19.76 42.32
CA THR A 438 -20.18 19.74 43.07
C THR A 438 -20.04 18.95 44.38
N LEU A 439 -19.27 17.83 44.41
CA LEU A 439 -19.00 17.08 45.62
C LEU A 439 -18.24 17.93 46.66
N GLU A 440 -17.19 18.61 46.22
CA GLU A 440 -16.36 19.51 47.06
C GLU A 440 -17.18 20.67 47.59
N GLU A 441 -17.98 21.35 46.75
CA GLU A 441 -18.86 22.46 47.15
C GLU A 441 -19.89 22.03 48.21
N GLN A 442 -20.53 20.86 48.00
CA GLN A 442 -21.54 20.36 48.93
C GLN A 442 -20.89 19.84 50.23
N ALA A 443 -19.72 19.23 50.18
CA ALA A 443 -18.96 18.80 51.36
C ALA A 443 -18.55 20.03 52.20
N ALA A 444 -18.03 21.07 51.58
CA ALA A 444 -17.73 22.35 52.28
C ALA A 444 -18.96 22.99 52.92
N GLY A 445 -20.11 22.98 52.22
CA GLY A 445 -21.39 23.47 52.77
C GLY A 445 -21.84 22.70 54.01
N MET A 446 -21.74 21.36 53.96
CA MET A 446 -22.11 20.51 55.14
C MET A 446 -21.16 20.73 56.32
N ILE A 447 -19.89 21.01 56.11
CA ILE A 447 -18.92 21.33 57.17
C ILE A 447 -19.27 22.70 57.81
N ALA A 448 -19.57 23.71 56.99
CA ALA A 448 -19.97 25.02 57.45
C ALA A 448 -21.26 24.98 58.30
N GLU A 449 -22.30 24.27 57.83
CA GLU A 449 -23.56 24.06 58.55
C GLU A 449 -23.30 23.39 59.93
N ARG A 450 -22.37 22.43 59.98
CA ARG A 450 -21.98 21.76 61.24
C ARG A 450 -21.26 22.72 62.19
N ALA A 451 -20.37 23.54 61.70
CA ALA A 451 -19.61 24.51 62.49
C ALA A 451 -20.58 25.57 63.10
N GLU A 452 -21.54 26.07 62.33
CA GLU A 452 -22.57 27.00 62.77
C GLU A 452 -23.52 26.38 63.81
N SER A 453 -23.91 25.12 63.66
CA SER A 453 -24.82 24.44 64.58
C SER A 453 -24.24 24.15 65.97
N ARG A 454 -22.89 24.32 66.15
CA ARG A 454 -22.18 24.07 67.41
C ARG A 454 -21.55 25.34 68.03
N SER A 455 -21.58 26.47 67.31
CA SER A 455 -21.28 27.78 67.85
C SER A 455 -22.54 28.38 68.52
#